data_99877d13c30d00f810d68d92567219ca
#
_entry.id   99877d13c30d00f810d68d92567219ca
#
_cell.length_a   1.000
_cell.length_b   1.000
_cell.length_c   1.000
_cell.angle_alpha   90.00
_cell.angle_beta   90.00
_cell.angle_gamma   90.00
#
_symmetry.space_group_name_H-M   'P 1'
#
loop_
_entity.id
_entity.type
_entity.pdbx_description
1 polymer ?
#
loop_
_entity_poly.entity_id
_entity_poly.type
_entity_poly.pdbx_seq_one_letter_code
_entity_poly.pdbx_strand_id
1 'polypeptide(L)'
;LEYRQQIRLFGLLYKGKPADTNEIREWAGSPSYYRKHTLLRIIPTVVSIINLICIGSAIVGILPATVPGGVFFCFVIFSSIFSKGITKLQATYGKKLQILSTYADQILLTEKKEMNSPVLQQLKTELTSQNQTASQAVRQLSKLMNALDQRSNLLMSTILNGLIFWELRQVMRIEKWKETHASDLPRWIETIGEIDAYCSLATFTYNHPDYIFPKISSQSFHLRAEALGHPLMNRNK
;
A
#
# COMPACT_ATOMS: atom_id res chain seq x y z
N LEU A 1 0.42 3.72 27.13
CA LEU A 1 -0.90 3.07 26.97
C LEU A 1 -1.56 3.54 25.67
N GLU A 2 -1.66 4.84 25.44
CA GLU A 2 -2.36 5.43 24.28
C GLU A 2 -1.80 4.95 22.92
N TYR A 3 -0.49 4.95 22.72
CA TYR A 3 0.13 4.46 21.48
C TYR A 3 -0.26 3.00 21.17
N ARG A 4 -0.23 2.12 22.18
CA ARG A 4 -0.62 0.71 22.01
C ARG A 4 -2.09 0.55 21.62
N GLN A 5 -2.96 1.37 22.21
CA GLN A 5 -4.39 1.37 21.88
C GLN A 5 -4.62 1.87 20.45
N GLN A 6 -3.90 2.92 20.01
CA GLN A 6 -4.01 3.46 18.66
C GLN A 6 -3.53 2.47 17.59
N ILE A 7 -2.38 1.81 17.78
CA ILE A 7 -1.89 0.76 16.85
C ILE A 7 -2.94 -0.34 16.68
N ARG A 8 -3.49 -0.84 17.80
CA ARG A 8 -4.52 -1.88 17.79
C ARG A 8 -5.82 -1.39 17.13
N LEU A 9 -6.21 -0.15 17.38
CA LEU A 9 -7.42 0.44 16.81
C LEU A 9 -7.36 0.48 15.28
N PHE A 10 -6.24 0.88 14.69
CA PHE A 10 -6.07 0.86 13.23
C PHE A 10 -6.23 -0.54 12.64
N GLY A 11 -5.71 -1.57 13.30
CA GLY A 11 -5.91 -2.96 12.88
C GLY A 11 -7.38 -3.38 12.96
N LEU A 12 -8.10 -3.00 14.02
CA LEU A 12 -9.52 -3.33 14.23
C LEU A 12 -10.47 -2.57 13.28
N LEU A 13 -10.10 -1.36 12.86
CA LEU A 13 -10.88 -0.57 11.90
C LEU A 13 -10.85 -1.16 10.49
N TYR A 14 -9.88 -1.99 10.18
CA TYR A 14 -9.81 -2.69 8.91
C TYR A 14 -10.84 -3.83 8.85
N LYS A 15 -11.88 -3.65 8.03
CA LYS A 15 -12.98 -4.63 7.85
C LYS A 15 -12.72 -5.67 6.76
N GLY A 16 -11.57 -5.61 6.09
CA GLY A 16 -11.18 -6.54 5.02
C GLY A 16 -10.64 -7.86 5.57
N LYS A 17 -10.44 -8.84 4.67
CA LYS A 17 -9.68 -10.04 5.01
C LYS A 17 -8.22 -9.66 5.27
N PRO A 18 -7.57 -10.27 6.27
CA PRO A 18 -6.14 -10.05 6.48
C PRO A 18 -5.41 -10.38 5.16
N ALA A 19 -4.59 -9.44 4.69
CA ALA A 19 -3.73 -9.71 3.55
C ALA A 19 -2.59 -10.62 4.00
N ASP A 20 -2.32 -11.68 3.24
CA ASP A 20 -1.11 -12.44 3.42
C ASP A 20 0.09 -11.55 3.02
N THR A 21 1.02 -11.36 3.93
CA THR A 21 2.26 -10.61 3.66
C THR A 21 3.06 -11.21 2.50
N ASN A 22 2.94 -12.52 2.27
CA ASN A 22 3.54 -13.19 1.13
C ASN A 22 2.97 -12.70 -0.20
N GLU A 23 1.66 -12.46 -0.27
CA GLU A 23 1.02 -11.92 -1.48
C GLU A 23 1.50 -10.51 -1.82
N ILE A 24 1.77 -9.69 -0.80
CA ILE A 24 2.33 -8.35 -0.98
C ILE A 24 3.78 -8.45 -1.48
N ARG A 25 4.56 -9.40 -0.94
CA ARG A 25 5.92 -9.69 -1.43
C ARG A 25 5.93 -10.17 -2.88
N GLU A 26 5.06 -11.12 -3.22
CA GLU A 26 4.91 -11.61 -4.59
C GLU A 26 4.55 -10.49 -5.56
N TRP A 27 3.59 -9.64 -5.16
CA TRP A 27 3.24 -8.47 -5.96
C TRP A 27 4.42 -7.51 -6.11
N ALA A 28 5.13 -7.20 -5.03
CA ALA A 28 6.30 -6.32 -5.06
C ALA A 28 7.40 -6.87 -5.97
N GLY A 29 7.66 -8.18 -5.92
CA GLY A 29 8.66 -8.86 -6.75
C GLY A 29 8.22 -9.13 -8.20
N SER A 30 6.93 -8.96 -8.54
CA SER A 30 6.45 -9.23 -9.90
C SER A 30 7.01 -8.19 -10.90
N PRO A 31 7.30 -8.58 -12.16
CA PRO A 31 7.89 -7.65 -13.13
C PRO A 31 6.91 -6.55 -13.53
N SER A 32 7.44 -5.34 -13.79
CA SER A 32 6.71 -4.24 -14.44
C SER A 32 6.51 -4.55 -15.91
N TYR A 33 5.28 -4.53 -16.39
CA TYR A 33 4.95 -4.83 -17.79
C TYR A 33 4.82 -3.57 -18.64
N TYR A 34 4.01 -2.63 -18.21
CA TYR A 34 3.66 -1.45 -19.01
C TYR A 34 4.81 -0.44 -19.12
N ARG A 35 5.58 -0.25 -18.06
CA ARG A 35 6.72 0.66 -18.06
C ARG A 35 7.94 0.13 -18.80
N LYS A 36 8.08 -1.18 -18.95
CA LYS A 36 9.17 -1.80 -19.72
C LYS A 36 9.11 -1.42 -21.21
N HIS A 37 7.91 -1.17 -21.74
CA HIS A 37 7.73 -0.79 -23.14
C HIS A 37 7.69 0.72 -23.30
N THR A 38 8.72 1.28 -23.93
CA THR A 38 8.86 2.74 -24.15
C THR A 38 7.68 3.34 -24.89
N LEU A 39 7.12 2.63 -25.87
CA LEU A 39 5.94 3.06 -26.61
C LEU A 39 4.72 3.29 -25.69
N LEU A 40 4.47 2.37 -24.74
CA LEU A 40 3.34 2.50 -23.83
C LEU A 40 3.49 3.72 -22.91
N ARG A 41 4.71 4.14 -22.60
CA ARG A 41 4.96 5.34 -21.77
C ARG A 41 4.58 6.64 -22.49
N ILE A 42 4.69 6.65 -23.81
CA ILE A 42 4.47 7.85 -24.64
C ILE A 42 2.99 7.97 -25.03
N ILE A 43 2.30 6.87 -25.29
CA ILE A 43 0.91 6.81 -25.77
C ILE A 43 -0.04 7.73 -24.97
N PRO A 44 -0.12 7.72 -23.63
CA PRO A 44 -1.06 8.57 -22.90
C PRO A 44 -0.81 10.06 -23.09
N THR A 45 0.46 10.44 -23.30
CA THR A 45 0.82 11.85 -23.53
C THR A 45 0.43 12.27 -24.93
N VAL A 46 0.74 11.44 -25.94
CA VAL A 46 0.38 11.70 -27.34
C VAL A 46 -1.14 11.80 -27.50
N VAL A 47 -1.91 10.87 -26.92
CA VAL A 47 -3.38 10.90 -26.95
C VAL A 47 -3.92 12.20 -26.35
N SER A 48 -3.38 12.63 -25.20
CA SER A 48 -3.81 13.89 -24.56
C SER A 48 -3.53 15.10 -25.44
N ILE A 49 -2.35 15.13 -26.12
CA ILE A 49 -1.97 16.24 -27.01
C ILE A 49 -2.91 16.26 -28.24
N ILE A 50 -3.16 15.09 -28.85
CA ILE A 50 -4.06 14.99 -30.00
C ILE A 50 -5.46 15.48 -29.63
N ASN A 51 -6.02 15.01 -28.53
CA ASN A 51 -7.35 15.46 -28.05
C ASN A 51 -7.37 16.97 -27.81
N LEU A 52 -6.33 17.52 -27.17
CA LEU A 52 -6.24 18.96 -26.90
C LEU A 52 -6.22 19.77 -28.20
N ILE A 53 -5.42 19.33 -29.18
CA ILE A 53 -5.34 19.99 -30.52
C ILE A 53 -6.67 19.88 -31.24
N CYS A 54 -7.31 18.70 -31.29
CA CYS A 54 -8.60 18.50 -31.97
C CYS A 54 -9.69 19.35 -31.34
N ILE A 55 -9.82 19.37 -30.01
CA ILE A 55 -10.80 20.17 -29.29
C ILE A 55 -10.53 21.66 -29.50
N GLY A 56 -9.28 22.12 -29.35
CA GLY A 56 -8.90 23.51 -29.58
C GLY A 56 -9.19 23.98 -31.01
N SER A 57 -8.88 23.15 -32.02
CA SER A 57 -9.14 23.45 -33.42
C SER A 57 -10.64 23.53 -33.75
N ALA A 58 -11.46 22.71 -33.06
CA ALA A 58 -12.93 22.78 -33.24
C ALA A 58 -13.52 24.03 -32.56
N ILE A 59 -12.99 24.46 -31.41
CA ILE A 59 -13.42 25.70 -30.75
C ILE A 59 -13.12 26.93 -31.61
N VAL A 60 -11.97 26.97 -32.28
CA VAL A 60 -11.55 28.06 -33.18
C VAL A 60 -12.28 28.00 -34.54
N GLY A 61 -13.05 26.95 -34.81
CA GLY A 61 -13.79 26.77 -36.06
C GLY A 61 -12.96 26.25 -37.24
N ILE A 62 -11.74 25.76 -37.00
CA ILE A 62 -10.89 25.16 -38.04
C ILE A 62 -11.38 23.75 -38.40
N LEU A 63 -11.86 22.98 -37.41
CA LEU A 63 -12.40 21.64 -37.60
C LEU A 63 -13.89 21.59 -37.26
N PRO A 64 -14.69 20.79 -37.98
CA PRO A 64 -16.09 20.55 -37.59
C PRO A 64 -16.15 19.83 -36.25
N ALA A 65 -17.14 20.15 -35.41
CA ALA A 65 -17.30 19.62 -34.05
C ALA A 65 -17.44 18.08 -33.99
N THR A 66 -17.74 17.44 -35.10
CA THR A 66 -17.81 15.96 -35.20
C THR A 66 -16.43 15.28 -35.13
N VAL A 67 -15.35 15.97 -35.52
CA VAL A 67 -14.00 15.40 -35.55
C VAL A 67 -13.47 15.06 -34.16
N PRO A 68 -13.51 15.97 -33.17
CA PRO A 68 -13.11 15.61 -31.79
C PRO A 68 -13.89 14.43 -31.21
N GLY A 69 -15.21 14.35 -31.51
CA GLY A 69 -16.04 13.22 -31.11
C GLY A 69 -15.58 11.89 -31.71
N GLY A 70 -15.29 11.88 -33.02
CA GLY A 70 -14.75 10.69 -33.69
C GLY A 70 -13.40 10.26 -33.14
N VAL A 71 -12.47 11.20 -32.93
CA VAL A 71 -11.16 10.94 -32.34
C VAL A 71 -11.29 10.39 -30.93
N PHE A 72 -12.16 10.95 -30.11
CA PHE A 72 -12.46 10.48 -28.77
C PHE A 72 -12.93 9.00 -28.78
N PHE A 73 -13.91 8.66 -29.63
CA PHE A 73 -14.41 7.29 -29.75
C PHE A 73 -13.30 6.30 -30.22
N CYS A 74 -12.48 6.70 -31.18
CA CYS A 74 -11.33 5.89 -31.59
C CYS A 74 -10.39 5.61 -30.40
N PHE A 75 -10.12 6.60 -29.56
CA PHE A 75 -9.27 6.40 -28.39
C PHE A 75 -9.95 5.57 -27.30
N VAL A 76 -11.25 5.66 -27.10
CA VAL A 76 -12.00 4.77 -26.20
C VAL A 76 -11.86 3.31 -26.65
N ILE A 77 -12.05 3.03 -27.94
CA ILE A 77 -11.88 1.68 -28.50
C ILE A 77 -10.44 1.21 -28.32
N PHE A 78 -9.45 2.05 -28.63
CA PHE A 78 -8.05 1.71 -28.50
C PHE A 78 -7.65 1.47 -27.03
N SER A 79 -8.17 2.23 -26.08
CA SER A 79 -7.91 2.03 -24.65
C SER A 79 -8.43 0.69 -24.13
N SER A 80 -9.50 0.16 -24.74
CA SER A 80 -10.10 -1.12 -24.32
C SER A 80 -9.15 -2.32 -24.50
N ILE A 81 -8.18 -2.20 -25.42
CA ILE A 81 -7.15 -3.23 -25.63
C ILE A 81 -6.32 -3.43 -24.36
N PHE A 82 -6.00 -2.35 -23.65
CA PHE A 82 -5.20 -2.39 -22.43
C PHE A 82 -6.05 -2.74 -21.19
N SER A 83 -7.34 -2.44 -21.25
CA SER A 83 -8.24 -2.59 -20.11
C SER A 83 -8.33 -4.03 -19.58
N LYS A 84 -8.26 -5.06 -20.44
CA LYS A 84 -8.28 -6.46 -20.01
C LYS A 84 -7.10 -6.83 -19.11
N GLY A 85 -5.88 -6.41 -19.47
CA GLY A 85 -4.68 -6.65 -18.66
C GLY A 85 -4.73 -5.90 -17.32
N ILE A 86 -5.21 -4.66 -17.35
CA ILE A 86 -5.37 -3.83 -16.16
C ILE A 86 -6.43 -4.40 -15.22
N THR A 87 -7.55 -4.92 -15.78
CA THR A 87 -8.60 -5.60 -15.00
C THR A 87 -8.05 -6.82 -14.28
N LYS A 88 -7.25 -7.65 -14.95
CA LYS A 88 -6.62 -8.82 -14.35
C LYS A 88 -5.70 -8.42 -13.19
N LEU A 89 -4.88 -7.40 -13.37
CA LEU A 89 -3.99 -6.89 -12.34
C LEU A 89 -4.79 -6.37 -11.12
N GLN A 90 -5.84 -5.59 -11.36
CA GLN A 90 -6.70 -5.09 -10.29
C GLN A 90 -7.47 -6.20 -9.58
N ALA A 91 -8.01 -7.18 -10.31
CA ALA A 91 -8.72 -8.31 -9.72
C ALA A 91 -7.82 -9.15 -8.82
N THR A 92 -6.55 -9.30 -9.21
CA THR A 92 -5.57 -10.08 -8.45
C THR A 92 -5.09 -9.35 -7.21
N TYR A 93 -4.78 -8.06 -7.31
CA TYR A 93 -4.08 -7.33 -6.25
C TYR A 93 -4.87 -6.18 -5.62
N GLY A 94 -5.89 -5.64 -6.28
CA GLY A 94 -6.60 -4.44 -5.81
C GLY A 94 -7.16 -4.58 -4.41
N LYS A 95 -7.92 -5.65 -4.15
CA LYS A 95 -8.50 -5.90 -2.81
C LYS A 95 -7.42 -6.19 -1.75
N LYS A 96 -6.34 -6.86 -2.13
CA LYS A 96 -5.24 -7.24 -1.24
C LYS A 96 -4.44 -6.03 -0.78
N LEU A 97 -4.30 -5.03 -1.64
CA LEU A 97 -3.56 -3.81 -1.35
C LEU A 97 -4.39 -2.73 -0.63
N GLN A 98 -5.69 -2.93 -0.43
CA GLN A 98 -6.53 -1.99 0.34
C GLN A 98 -6.07 -1.84 1.80
N ILE A 99 -5.48 -2.89 2.38
CA ILE A 99 -4.92 -2.84 3.74
C ILE A 99 -3.75 -1.85 3.86
N LEU A 100 -3.14 -1.45 2.75
CA LEU A 100 -1.99 -0.53 2.78
C LEU A 100 -2.32 0.83 3.39
N SER A 101 -3.57 1.29 3.31
CA SER A 101 -3.97 2.53 4.00
C SER A 101 -3.85 2.40 5.51
N THR A 102 -4.25 1.26 6.06
CA THR A 102 -4.12 0.96 7.49
C THR A 102 -2.66 0.87 7.92
N TYR A 103 -1.82 0.19 7.13
CA TYR A 103 -0.38 0.16 7.38
C TYR A 103 0.24 1.56 7.31
N ALA A 104 -0.16 2.40 6.36
CA ALA A 104 0.33 3.78 6.28
C ALA A 104 0.02 4.60 7.55
N ASP A 105 -1.14 4.40 8.15
CA ASP A 105 -1.54 5.10 9.37
C ASP A 105 -0.79 4.56 10.60
N GLN A 106 -0.58 3.24 10.70
CA GLN A 106 0.24 2.63 11.75
C GLN A 106 1.71 3.07 11.64
N ILE A 107 2.26 3.08 10.44
CA ILE A 107 3.63 3.54 10.17
C ILE A 107 3.76 5.02 10.57
N LEU A 108 2.83 5.88 10.16
CA LEU A 108 2.85 7.31 10.49
C LEU A 108 2.81 7.53 12.01
N LEU A 109 2.00 6.76 12.73
CA LEU A 109 1.94 6.83 14.19
C LEU A 109 3.29 6.46 14.82
N THR A 110 3.94 5.42 14.28
CA THR A 110 5.25 4.94 14.74
C THR A 110 6.36 5.95 14.43
N GLU A 111 6.37 6.53 13.22
CA GLU A 111 7.34 7.56 12.82
C GLU A 111 7.28 8.79 13.75
N LYS A 112 6.08 9.20 14.17
CA LYS A 112 5.87 10.36 15.06
C LYS A 112 6.17 10.08 16.53
N LYS A 113 6.13 8.80 16.95
CA LYS A 113 6.33 8.45 18.35
C LYS A 113 7.81 8.50 18.72
N GLU A 114 8.13 9.16 19.82
CA GLU A 114 9.43 9.05 20.45
C GLU A 114 9.56 7.68 21.12
N MET A 115 10.64 6.99 20.82
CA MET A 115 10.96 5.65 21.33
C MET A 115 12.19 5.73 22.22
N ASN A 116 12.07 5.21 23.45
CA ASN A 116 13.18 5.23 24.42
C ASN A 116 14.01 3.94 24.40
N SER A 117 13.42 2.83 23.95
CA SER A 117 14.11 1.54 23.84
C SER A 117 15.01 1.50 22.61
N PRO A 118 16.29 1.05 22.72
CA PRO A 118 17.18 0.91 21.57
C PRO A 118 16.59 0.02 20.46
N VAL A 119 15.93 -1.07 20.83
CA VAL A 119 15.28 -1.99 19.88
C VAL A 119 14.18 -1.27 19.09
N LEU A 120 13.31 -0.51 19.76
CA LEU A 120 12.24 0.23 19.09
C LEU A 120 12.79 1.40 18.25
N GLN A 121 13.90 2.01 18.67
CA GLN A 121 14.60 3.02 17.86
C GLN A 121 15.16 2.40 16.58
N GLN A 122 15.77 1.24 16.67
CA GLN A 122 16.27 0.51 15.50
C GLN A 122 15.12 0.19 14.54
N LEU A 123 14.01 -0.38 14.99
CA LEU A 123 12.84 -0.65 14.18
C LEU A 123 12.28 0.63 13.54
N LYS A 124 12.25 1.72 14.28
CA LYS A 124 11.83 3.02 13.73
C LYS A 124 12.75 3.50 12.61
N THR A 125 14.06 3.31 12.71
CA THR A 125 15.00 3.70 11.62
C THR A 125 14.76 2.92 10.34
N GLU A 126 14.27 1.68 10.43
CA GLU A 126 13.93 0.85 9.28
C GLU A 126 12.74 1.39 8.47
N LEU A 127 11.88 2.21 9.09
CA LEU A 127 10.77 2.89 8.43
C LEU A 127 11.21 4.16 7.67
N THR A 128 12.49 4.51 7.72
CA THR A 128 13.02 5.70 7.05
C THR A 128 13.84 5.26 5.84
N SER A 129 13.41 5.60 4.64
CA SER A 129 14.20 5.44 3.42
C SER A 129 14.95 6.73 3.08
N GLN A 130 15.92 6.67 2.16
CA GLN A 130 16.83 7.78 1.85
C GLN A 130 16.13 9.08 1.40
N ASN A 131 14.94 8.99 0.79
CA ASN A 131 14.28 10.14 0.16
C ASN A 131 12.84 10.40 0.65
N GLN A 132 12.22 9.47 1.36
CA GLN A 132 10.81 9.55 1.74
C GLN A 132 10.52 8.68 2.95
N THR A 133 9.58 9.09 3.81
CA THR A 133 9.13 8.25 4.91
C THR A 133 8.27 7.09 4.40
N ALA A 134 8.34 5.94 5.07
CA ALA A 134 7.57 4.75 4.69
C ALA A 134 6.07 5.05 4.66
N SER A 135 5.55 5.82 5.63
CA SER A 135 4.13 6.20 5.67
C SER A 135 3.70 7.00 4.44
N GLN A 136 4.53 7.92 3.96
CA GLN A 136 4.24 8.70 2.75
C GLN A 136 4.25 7.82 1.51
N ALA A 137 5.25 6.93 1.37
CA ALA A 137 5.37 6.01 0.25
C ALA A 137 4.17 5.05 0.20
N VAL A 138 3.81 4.42 1.32
CA VAL A 138 2.67 3.49 1.38
C VAL A 138 1.34 4.21 1.16
N ARG A 139 1.17 5.43 1.70
CA ARG A 139 -0.02 6.26 1.45
C ARG A 139 -0.13 6.67 -0.03
N GLN A 140 0.98 6.96 -0.68
CA GLN A 140 1.00 7.23 -2.12
C GLN A 140 0.52 6.02 -2.92
N LEU A 141 1.01 4.82 -2.61
CA LEU A 141 0.55 3.59 -3.26
C LEU A 141 -0.94 3.36 -3.03
N SER A 142 -1.41 3.50 -1.79
CA SER A 142 -2.83 3.38 -1.45
C SER A 142 -3.70 4.34 -2.29
N LYS A 143 -3.29 5.61 -2.44
CA LYS A 143 -3.99 6.58 -3.28
C LYS A 143 -4.03 6.18 -4.75
N LEU A 144 -2.92 5.64 -5.28
CA LEU A 144 -2.86 5.18 -6.68
C LEU A 144 -3.78 3.96 -6.90
N MET A 145 -3.84 3.04 -5.95
CA MET A 145 -4.73 1.87 -6.02
C MET A 145 -6.20 2.29 -5.92
N ASN A 146 -6.54 3.17 -4.98
CA ASN A 146 -7.89 3.71 -4.86
C ASN A 146 -8.32 4.50 -6.11
N ALA A 147 -7.40 5.23 -6.73
CA ALA A 147 -7.66 5.91 -7.99
C ALA A 147 -7.97 4.90 -9.10
N LEU A 148 -7.25 3.78 -9.17
CA LEU A 148 -7.53 2.73 -10.14
C LEU A 148 -8.88 2.06 -9.88
N ASP A 149 -9.32 1.93 -8.63
CA ASP A 149 -10.63 1.36 -8.27
C ASP A 149 -11.81 2.23 -8.73
N GLN A 150 -11.62 3.54 -8.94
CA GLN A 150 -12.65 4.44 -9.49
C GLN A 150 -13.08 4.09 -10.93
N ARG A 151 -12.34 3.23 -11.63
CA ARG A 151 -12.76 2.69 -12.94
C ARG A 151 -14.09 1.92 -12.90
N SER A 152 -14.57 1.52 -11.74
CA SER A 152 -15.89 0.89 -11.56
C SER A 152 -17.04 1.82 -12.01
N ASN A 153 -16.82 3.13 -12.03
CA ASN A 153 -17.74 4.08 -12.67
C ASN A 153 -17.49 4.10 -14.20
N LEU A 154 -18.31 3.37 -14.93
CA LEU A 154 -18.16 3.20 -16.39
C LEU A 154 -18.14 4.52 -17.16
N LEU A 155 -19.00 5.49 -16.80
CA LEU A 155 -19.04 6.77 -17.49
C LEU A 155 -17.75 7.56 -17.30
N MET A 156 -17.30 7.69 -16.05
CA MET A 156 -16.08 8.41 -15.72
C MET A 156 -14.85 7.72 -16.34
N SER A 157 -14.79 6.40 -16.25
CA SER A 157 -13.70 5.60 -16.85
C SER A 157 -13.64 5.78 -18.36
N THR A 158 -14.78 5.74 -19.06
CA THR A 158 -14.85 5.93 -20.51
C THR A 158 -14.37 7.32 -20.91
N ILE A 159 -14.85 8.38 -20.24
CA ILE A 159 -14.44 9.76 -20.52
C ILE A 159 -12.93 9.95 -20.29
N LEU A 160 -12.43 9.51 -19.15
CA LEU A 160 -11.03 9.68 -18.81
C LEU A 160 -10.10 8.85 -19.70
N ASN A 161 -10.51 7.65 -20.09
CA ASN A 161 -9.73 6.82 -21.01
C ASN A 161 -9.74 7.38 -22.42
N GLY A 162 -10.87 7.86 -22.94
CA GLY A 162 -10.95 8.50 -24.25
C GLY A 162 -10.11 9.78 -24.34
N LEU A 163 -10.04 10.57 -23.26
CA LEU A 163 -9.30 11.84 -23.25
C LEU A 163 -7.81 11.70 -22.98
N ILE A 164 -7.43 10.89 -21.97
CA ILE A 164 -6.06 10.91 -21.43
C ILE A 164 -5.44 9.53 -21.18
N PHE A 165 -6.11 8.44 -21.56
CA PHE A 165 -5.66 7.06 -21.24
C PHE A 165 -5.40 6.88 -19.74
N TRP A 166 -6.37 7.29 -18.95
CA TRP A 166 -6.23 7.42 -17.49
C TRP A 166 -5.84 6.11 -16.79
N GLU A 167 -6.47 4.98 -17.14
CA GLU A 167 -6.14 3.67 -16.55
C GLU A 167 -4.68 3.30 -16.80
N LEU A 168 -4.20 3.46 -18.02
CA LEU A 168 -2.80 3.18 -18.37
C LEU A 168 -1.84 4.10 -17.61
N ARG A 169 -2.20 5.37 -17.43
CA ARG A 169 -1.41 6.30 -16.59
C ARG A 169 -1.34 5.86 -15.14
N GLN A 170 -2.45 5.41 -14.54
CA GLN A 170 -2.46 4.96 -13.15
C GLN A 170 -1.60 3.71 -12.96
N VAL A 171 -1.74 2.72 -13.85
CA VAL A 171 -0.90 1.51 -13.79
C VAL A 171 0.58 1.84 -13.93
N MET A 172 0.96 2.71 -14.84
CA MET A 172 2.35 3.14 -14.98
C MET A 172 2.88 3.88 -13.75
N ARG A 173 2.03 4.65 -13.05
CA ARG A 173 2.40 5.29 -11.78
C ARG A 173 2.62 4.25 -10.68
N ILE A 174 1.76 3.22 -10.63
CA ILE A 174 1.91 2.10 -9.69
C ILE A 174 3.20 1.32 -9.98
N GLU A 175 3.48 1.02 -11.25
CA GLU A 175 4.73 0.36 -11.62
C GLU A 175 5.97 1.22 -11.32
N LYS A 176 5.90 2.55 -11.54
CA LYS A 176 6.96 3.47 -11.14
C LYS A 176 7.20 3.43 -9.64
N TRP A 177 6.14 3.48 -8.85
CA TRP A 177 6.23 3.37 -7.40
C TRP A 177 6.89 2.05 -7.00
N LYS A 178 6.46 0.96 -7.62
CA LYS A 178 7.01 -0.37 -7.38
C LYS A 178 8.50 -0.46 -7.70
N GLU A 179 8.94 0.07 -8.83
CA GLU A 179 10.36 0.10 -9.18
C GLU A 179 11.23 0.82 -8.14
N THR A 180 10.65 1.79 -7.41
CA THR A 180 11.37 2.58 -6.41
C THR A 180 11.31 1.98 -5.01
N HIS A 181 10.21 1.31 -4.64
CA HIS A 181 9.94 0.93 -3.25
C HIS A 181 9.66 -0.57 -3.04
N ALA A 182 9.75 -1.40 -4.10
CA ALA A 182 9.41 -2.83 -3.97
C ALA A 182 10.32 -3.58 -3.00
N SER A 183 11.59 -3.17 -2.90
CA SER A 183 12.55 -3.74 -1.94
C SER A 183 12.22 -3.39 -0.48
N ASP A 184 11.68 -2.22 -0.25
CA ASP A 184 11.49 -1.67 1.09
C ASP A 184 10.12 -2.07 1.68
N LEU A 185 9.09 -2.22 0.82
CA LEU A 185 7.72 -2.48 1.26
C LEU A 185 7.58 -3.71 2.18
N PRO A 186 8.15 -4.89 1.87
CA PRO A 186 8.05 -6.04 2.76
C PRO A 186 8.67 -5.78 4.13
N ARG A 187 9.82 -5.08 4.16
CA ARG A 187 10.51 -4.72 5.39
C ARG A 187 9.67 -3.78 6.25
N TRP A 188 9.03 -2.76 5.66
CA TRP A 188 8.15 -1.86 6.40
C TRP A 188 6.97 -2.58 7.05
N ILE A 189 6.38 -3.55 6.35
CA ILE A 189 5.26 -4.34 6.87
C ILE A 189 5.73 -5.25 8.02
N GLU A 190 6.88 -5.88 7.87
CA GLU A 190 7.49 -6.71 8.93
C GLU A 190 7.79 -5.88 10.17
N THR A 191 8.42 -4.72 10.00
CA THR A 191 8.74 -3.81 11.10
C THR A 191 7.49 -3.40 11.89
N ILE A 192 6.39 -3.09 11.20
CA ILE A 192 5.12 -2.80 11.89
C ILE A 192 4.56 -4.03 12.60
N GLY A 193 4.68 -5.23 12.00
CA GLY A 193 4.29 -6.48 12.65
C GLY A 193 5.08 -6.75 13.92
N GLU A 194 6.39 -6.51 13.92
CA GLU A 194 7.22 -6.61 15.11
C GLU A 194 6.82 -5.60 16.20
N ILE A 195 6.58 -4.36 15.82
CA ILE A 195 6.11 -3.32 16.76
C ILE A 195 4.76 -3.72 17.37
N ASP A 196 3.83 -4.27 16.59
CA ASP A 196 2.53 -4.74 17.07
C ASP A 196 2.70 -5.92 18.04
N ALA A 197 3.62 -6.85 17.76
CA ALA A 197 3.98 -7.93 18.66
C ALA A 197 4.51 -7.39 20.02
N TYR A 198 5.43 -6.42 19.99
CA TYR A 198 5.90 -5.76 21.21
C TYR A 198 4.77 -5.02 21.95
N CYS A 199 3.86 -4.38 21.24
CA CYS A 199 2.67 -3.75 21.83
C CYS A 199 1.77 -4.77 22.52
N SER A 200 1.61 -5.96 21.94
CA SER A 200 0.84 -7.05 22.51
C SER A 200 1.48 -7.60 23.78
N LEU A 201 2.78 -7.86 23.76
CA LEU A 201 3.54 -8.28 24.95
C LEU A 201 3.51 -7.24 26.06
N ALA A 202 3.70 -5.96 25.71
CA ALA A 202 3.62 -4.86 26.67
C ALA A 202 2.22 -4.70 27.28
N THR A 203 1.17 -5.02 26.52
CA THR A 203 -0.21 -5.03 27.03
C THR A 203 -0.43 -6.18 27.99
N PHE A 204 0.12 -7.36 27.66
CA PHE A 204 0.09 -8.50 28.57
C PHE A 204 0.77 -8.18 29.90
N THR A 205 1.99 -7.64 29.87
CA THR A 205 2.74 -7.22 31.07
C THR A 205 1.96 -6.17 31.90
N TYR A 206 1.35 -5.21 31.24
CA TYR A 206 0.54 -4.19 31.92
C TYR A 206 -0.67 -4.78 32.64
N ASN A 207 -1.31 -5.78 32.06
CA ASN A 207 -2.48 -6.45 32.64
C ASN A 207 -2.11 -7.47 33.72
N HIS A 208 -0.84 -7.87 33.80
CA HIS A 208 -0.33 -8.84 34.75
C HIS A 208 0.90 -8.30 35.49
N PRO A 209 0.73 -7.26 36.34
CA PRO A 209 1.85 -6.60 37.04
C PRO A 209 2.57 -7.52 38.01
N ASP A 210 1.91 -8.57 38.48
CA ASP A 210 2.48 -9.55 39.42
C ASP A 210 3.36 -10.60 38.75
N TYR A 211 3.42 -10.63 37.40
CA TYR A 211 4.26 -11.59 36.67
C TYR A 211 5.70 -11.09 36.59
N ILE A 212 6.62 -12.00 36.78
CA ILE A 212 8.05 -11.70 36.85
C ILE A 212 8.70 -12.05 35.53
N PHE A 213 9.59 -11.19 35.04
CA PHE A 213 10.42 -11.50 33.88
C PHE A 213 11.50 -12.54 34.29
N PRO A 214 11.74 -13.60 33.50
CA PRO A 214 12.75 -14.58 33.77
C PRO A 214 14.14 -13.93 33.74
N LYS A 215 15.01 -14.40 34.66
CA LYS A 215 16.45 -14.07 34.65
C LYS A 215 17.17 -15.14 33.85
N ILE A 216 17.83 -14.74 32.78
CA ILE A 216 18.64 -15.67 31.97
C ILE A 216 20.00 -15.82 32.62
N SER A 217 20.37 -17.07 32.90
CA SER A 217 21.71 -17.41 33.44
C SER A 217 22.69 -17.71 32.29
N SER A 218 23.91 -17.23 32.38
CA SER A 218 25.00 -17.57 31.47
C SER A 218 25.71 -18.89 31.82
N GLN A 219 25.31 -19.51 32.94
CA GLN A 219 25.87 -20.81 33.38
C GLN A 219 25.16 -21.98 32.70
N SER A 220 25.65 -23.21 32.92
CA SER A 220 25.08 -24.46 32.41
C SER A 220 23.54 -24.52 32.60
N PHE A 221 22.83 -25.29 31.75
CA PHE A 221 21.40 -25.39 31.79
C PHE A 221 20.84 -25.56 33.22
N HIS A 222 20.10 -24.56 33.65
CA HIS A 222 19.53 -24.48 35.00
C HIS A 222 18.17 -23.82 34.90
N LEU A 223 17.13 -24.55 35.24
CA LEU A 223 15.75 -24.03 35.31
C LEU A 223 15.28 -24.06 36.76
N ARG A 224 15.11 -22.89 37.36
CA ARG A 224 14.49 -22.74 38.70
C ARG A 224 13.27 -21.86 38.57
N ALA A 225 12.14 -22.34 39.04
CA ALA A 225 10.91 -21.60 39.03
C ALA A 225 10.13 -21.83 40.32
N GLU A 226 9.43 -20.82 40.79
CA GLU A 226 8.48 -20.86 41.91
C GLU A 226 7.11 -20.43 41.36
N ALA A 227 6.05 -21.20 41.70
CA ALA A 227 4.69 -20.96 41.23
C ALA A 227 4.58 -20.84 39.68
N LEU A 228 5.32 -21.71 38.97
CA LEU A 228 5.30 -21.73 37.49
C LEU A 228 3.93 -22.11 36.99
N GLY A 229 3.36 -21.26 36.13
CA GLY A 229 2.08 -21.52 35.50
C GLY A 229 2.06 -21.03 34.04
N HIS A 230 1.15 -21.58 33.27
CA HIS A 230 0.96 -21.09 31.89
C HIS A 230 0.25 -19.72 31.93
N PRO A 231 0.77 -18.70 31.25
CA PRO A 231 0.28 -17.32 31.36
C PRO A 231 -1.18 -17.12 30.93
N LEU A 232 -1.73 -18.00 30.10
CA LEU A 232 -3.12 -17.95 29.61
C LEU A 232 -4.05 -18.91 30.35
N MET A 233 -3.57 -19.63 31.37
CA MET A 233 -4.45 -20.45 32.22
C MET A 233 -5.23 -19.58 33.20
N ASN A 234 -6.50 -19.98 33.41
CA ASN A 234 -7.33 -19.34 34.42
C ASN A 234 -6.76 -19.65 35.82
N ARG A 235 -6.44 -18.61 36.60
CA ARG A 235 -5.89 -18.74 37.96
C ARG A 235 -6.81 -19.44 38.96
N ASN A 236 -8.10 -19.55 38.60
CA ASN A 236 -9.14 -20.14 39.49
C ASN A 236 -9.44 -21.62 39.16
N LYS A 237 -8.57 -22.30 38.42
CA LYS A 237 -8.68 -23.73 38.14
C LYS A 237 -7.51 -24.50 38.70
#